data_c86327fd982bef593100c0e9514ce5c4
#
_entry.id   c86327fd982bef593100c0e9514ce5c4
#
_cell.length_a   1.000
_cell.length_b   1.000
_cell.length_c   1.000
_cell.angle_alpha   90.00
_cell.angle_beta   90.00
_cell.angle_gamma   90.00
#
_symmetry.space_group_name_H-M   'P 1'
#
loop_
_entity.id
_entity.type
_entity.pdbx_description
1 polymer ?
#
loop_
_entity_poly.entity_id
_entity_poly.type
_entity_poly.pdbx_seq_one_letter_code
_entity_poly.pdbx_strand_id
1 'polypeptide(L)'
;MTLGMISFLLIFSLIVFPSEPQPEVTTHLLIKDQRPYKADLVSRLGHNSYTVFHSNKEMVYIDIINDAAERYKIDPTLIKAIILAESRYDHMAVSKRGAIGLMQLMPSTADALGFEDIFDPVHNINAGVKYIKQLLELYEGDVELALAAYNAGRNKVRKYKGIPPYKATKTYIKKVFEYYWSYQLASQA
;
A
#
# COMPACT_ATOMS: atom_id res chain seq x y z
N MET A 1 62.89 38.22 23.74
CA MET A 1 62.48 37.70 22.43
C MET A 1 61.35 36.69 22.67
N THR A 2 60.12 37.09 22.57
CA THR A 2 58.94 36.30 22.80
C THR A 2 58.23 36.05 21.47
N LEU A 3 58.30 34.78 21.00
CA LEU A 3 57.58 34.34 19.78
C LEU A 3 56.13 34.11 20.14
N GLY A 4 55.23 34.93 19.51
CA GLY A 4 53.80 34.76 19.61
C GLY A 4 53.32 33.62 18.69
N MET A 5 52.67 32.61 19.29
CA MET A 5 51.91 31.58 18.57
C MET A 5 50.58 32.17 18.09
N ILE A 6 50.42 32.32 16.80
CA ILE A 6 49.13 32.64 16.17
C ILE A 6 48.36 31.33 15.98
N SER A 7 47.33 31.17 16.78
CA SER A 7 46.40 30.05 16.67
C SER A 7 45.39 30.31 15.54
N PHE A 8 45.52 29.55 14.43
CA PHE A 8 44.57 29.59 13.32
C PHE A 8 43.34 28.72 13.71
N LEU A 9 42.27 29.37 14.11
CA LEU A 9 40.97 28.71 14.32
C LEU A 9 40.31 28.53 12.94
N LEU A 10 40.35 27.30 12.40
CA LEU A 10 39.58 26.88 11.23
C LEU A 10 38.12 26.72 11.64
N ILE A 11 37.29 27.72 11.34
CA ILE A 11 35.87 27.64 11.45
C ILE A 11 35.35 26.80 10.27
N PHE A 12 35.09 25.51 10.51
CA PHE A 12 34.33 24.68 9.58
C PHE A 12 32.88 25.13 9.65
N SER A 13 32.47 25.99 8.73
CA SER A 13 31.07 26.31 8.50
C SER A 13 30.40 25.06 7.91
N LEU A 14 29.65 24.34 8.72
CA LEU A 14 28.73 23.27 8.26
C LEU A 14 27.64 23.95 7.41
N ILE A 15 27.80 23.94 6.10
CA ILE A 15 26.72 24.29 5.18
C ILE A 15 25.73 23.11 5.26
N VAL A 16 24.70 23.26 6.11
CA VAL A 16 23.53 22.39 6.08
C VAL A 16 22.75 22.78 4.83
N PHE A 17 22.90 22.01 3.76
CA PHE A 17 21.97 22.10 2.65
C PHE A 17 20.60 21.68 3.15
N PRO A 18 19.56 22.51 3.04
CA PRO A 18 18.21 22.02 3.28
C PRO A 18 17.95 20.91 2.27
N SER A 19 17.65 19.72 2.77
CA SER A 19 17.17 18.64 1.92
C SER A 19 15.91 19.13 1.22
N GLU A 20 15.97 19.28 -0.10
CA GLU A 20 14.75 19.56 -0.88
C GLU A 20 13.70 18.51 -0.50
N PRO A 21 12.48 18.94 -0.18
CA PRO A 21 11.40 17.99 0.06
C PRO A 21 11.24 17.16 -1.21
N GLN A 22 11.53 15.86 -1.11
CA GLN A 22 11.23 14.93 -2.21
C GLN A 22 9.75 15.09 -2.55
N PRO A 23 9.37 15.19 -3.83
CA PRO A 23 7.97 15.35 -4.19
C PRO A 23 7.18 14.21 -3.54
N GLU A 24 6.20 14.55 -2.70
CA GLU A 24 5.27 13.58 -2.14
C GLU A 24 4.56 12.90 -3.31
N VAL A 25 4.99 11.69 -3.63
CA VAL A 25 4.31 10.86 -4.62
C VAL A 25 3.00 10.42 -3.99
N THR A 26 1.99 11.26 -4.17
CA THR A 26 0.64 10.96 -3.70
C THR A 26 0.14 9.76 -4.48
N THR A 27 -0.09 8.63 -3.81
CA THR A 27 -0.59 7.37 -4.41
C THR A 27 -1.80 7.58 -5.32
N HIS A 28 -2.59 8.62 -5.06
CA HIS A 28 -3.73 9.04 -5.89
C HIS A 28 -3.33 9.44 -7.34
N LEU A 29 -2.13 10.00 -7.54
CA LEU A 29 -1.64 10.36 -8.88
C LEU A 29 -1.21 9.12 -9.68
N LEU A 30 -0.73 8.08 -9.01
CA LEU A 30 -0.23 6.84 -9.63
C LEU A 30 -1.35 5.92 -10.11
N ILE A 31 -2.53 6.01 -9.49
CA ILE A 31 -3.70 5.19 -9.87
C ILE A 31 -4.44 5.77 -11.07
N LYS A 32 -4.16 7.02 -11.48
CA LYS A 32 -4.81 7.68 -12.62
C LYS A 32 -4.65 6.93 -13.95
N ASP A 33 -3.56 6.21 -14.14
CA ASP A 33 -3.30 5.46 -15.39
C ASP A 33 -4.05 4.13 -15.49
N GLN A 34 -4.84 3.76 -14.46
CA GLN A 34 -5.64 2.53 -14.44
C GLN A 34 -7.02 2.70 -15.12
N ARG A 35 -7.13 3.59 -16.11
CA ARG A 35 -8.33 3.82 -16.92
C ARG A 35 -8.97 2.56 -17.52
N PRO A 36 -8.19 1.55 -17.99
CA PRO A 36 -8.78 0.32 -18.51
C PRO A 36 -9.65 -0.43 -17.51
N TYR A 37 -9.23 -0.52 -16.25
CA TYR A 37 -10.01 -1.19 -15.19
C TYR A 37 -11.29 -0.42 -14.85
N LYS A 38 -11.23 0.91 -14.81
CA LYS A 38 -12.41 1.77 -14.61
C LYS A 38 -13.42 1.60 -15.74
N ALA A 39 -12.96 1.62 -16.99
CA ALA A 39 -13.83 1.48 -18.17
C ALA A 39 -14.52 0.11 -18.20
N ASP A 40 -13.78 -0.99 -17.94
CA ASP A 40 -14.35 -2.34 -17.85
C ASP A 40 -15.41 -2.43 -16.74
N LEU A 41 -15.13 -1.86 -15.56
CA LEU A 41 -16.06 -1.85 -14.44
C LEU A 41 -17.35 -1.09 -14.79
N VAL A 42 -17.23 0.13 -15.31
CA VAL A 42 -18.37 0.97 -15.70
C VAL A 42 -19.23 0.28 -16.76
N SER A 43 -18.61 -0.38 -17.75
CA SER A 43 -19.33 -1.12 -18.78
C SER A 43 -20.13 -2.31 -18.24
N ARG A 44 -19.62 -3.00 -17.22
CA ARG A 44 -20.26 -4.19 -16.61
C ARG A 44 -21.35 -3.84 -15.60
N LEU A 45 -21.17 -2.78 -14.83
CA LEU A 45 -22.11 -2.41 -13.76
C LEU A 45 -23.30 -1.56 -14.24
N GLY A 46 -23.20 -0.91 -15.42
CA GLY A 46 -24.19 0.06 -15.87
C GLY A 46 -24.25 1.30 -14.95
N HIS A 47 -25.00 2.34 -15.38
CA HIS A 47 -25.08 3.60 -14.61
C HIS A 47 -25.86 3.51 -13.29
N ASN A 48 -26.55 2.40 -13.01
CA ASN A 48 -27.51 2.30 -11.88
C ASN A 48 -27.14 1.29 -10.78
N SER A 49 -25.97 0.67 -10.82
CA SER A 49 -25.64 -0.40 -9.86
C SER A 49 -24.27 -0.23 -9.24
N TYR A 50 -23.92 0.99 -8.81
CA TYR A 50 -22.81 1.16 -7.87
C TYR A 50 -23.27 0.70 -6.48
N THR A 51 -23.56 -0.59 -6.35
CA THR A 51 -23.80 -1.20 -5.05
C THR A 51 -22.46 -1.19 -4.32
N VAL A 52 -22.26 -0.11 -3.58
CA VAL A 52 -21.12 0.02 -2.69
C VAL A 52 -21.15 -1.16 -1.76
N PHE A 53 -20.11 -1.97 -1.80
CA PHE A 53 -19.86 -3.02 -0.83
C PHE A 53 -19.43 -2.41 0.52
N HIS A 54 -20.17 -1.37 1.00
CA HIS A 54 -20.10 -0.95 2.38
C HIS A 54 -20.70 -2.07 3.22
N SER A 55 -19.89 -3.03 3.57
CA SER A 55 -20.31 -3.98 4.59
C SER A 55 -20.23 -3.26 5.94
N ASN A 56 -21.18 -3.55 6.86
CA ASN A 56 -21.08 -3.11 8.27
C ASN A 56 -19.71 -3.47 8.88
N LYS A 57 -19.01 -4.47 8.32
CA LYS A 57 -17.68 -4.90 8.70
C LYS A 57 -16.58 -3.87 8.37
N GLU A 58 -16.70 -3.13 7.25
CA GLU A 58 -15.73 -2.08 6.89
C GLU A 58 -15.72 -0.96 7.92
N MET A 59 -16.91 -0.54 8.37
CA MET A 59 -17.05 0.56 9.33
C MET A 59 -16.34 0.31 10.65
N VAL A 60 -16.19 -0.96 11.04
CA VAL A 60 -15.47 -1.35 12.27
C VAL A 60 -13.99 -0.96 12.20
N TYR A 61 -13.41 -0.91 11.01
CA TYR A 61 -11.98 -0.68 10.82
C TYR A 61 -11.64 0.66 10.19
N ILE A 62 -12.64 1.52 9.95
CA ILE A 62 -12.45 2.75 9.16
C ILE A 62 -11.44 3.71 9.80
N ASP A 63 -11.47 3.87 11.11
CA ASP A 63 -10.54 4.74 11.82
C ASP A 63 -9.11 4.21 11.75
N ILE A 64 -8.91 2.90 11.93
CA ILE A 64 -7.60 2.25 11.82
C ILE A 64 -7.05 2.39 10.40
N ILE A 65 -7.90 2.26 9.39
CA ILE A 65 -7.54 2.42 7.97
C ILE A 65 -7.10 3.86 7.70
N ASN A 66 -7.87 4.84 8.18
CA ASN A 66 -7.57 6.25 7.98
C ASN A 66 -6.26 6.65 8.68
N ASP A 67 -6.05 6.21 9.92
CA ASP A 67 -4.81 6.46 10.67
C ASP A 67 -3.58 5.85 9.95
N ALA A 68 -3.72 4.64 9.44
CA ALA A 68 -2.65 4.01 8.68
C ALA A 68 -2.42 4.72 7.33
N ALA A 69 -3.49 5.13 6.64
CA ALA A 69 -3.43 5.88 5.39
C ALA A 69 -2.65 7.19 5.57
N GLU A 70 -2.96 7.93 6.63
CA GLU A 70 -2.27 9.19 6.96
C GLU A 70 -0.80 8.93 7.33
N ARG A 71 -0.54 7.96 8.19
CA ARG A 71 0.82 7.61 8.66
C ARG A 71 1.76 7.23 7.54
N TYR A 72 1.28 6.41 6.59
CA TYR A 72 2.11 5.87 5.50
C TYR A 72 1.93 6.61 4.17
N LYS A 73 1.08 7.66 4.13
CA LYS A 73 0.77 8.43 2.93
C LYS A 73 0.26 7.56 1.78
N ILE A 74 -0.67 6.66 2.08
CA ILE A 74 -1.34 5.77 1.12
C ILE A 74 -2.81 6.17 1.00
N ASP A 75 -3.36 6.11 -0.21
CA ASP A 75 -4.79 6.32 -0.44
C ASP A 75 -5.63 5.32 0.39
N PRO A 76 -6.49 5.77 1.32
CA PRO A 76 -7.33 4.88 2.13
C PRO A 76 -8.24 4.00 1.27
N THR A 77 -8.61 4.44 0.07
CA THR A 77 -9.40 3.65 -0.87
C THR A 77 -8.63 2.43 -1.37
N LEU A 78 -7.31 2.58 -1.61
CA LEU A 78 -6.46 1.44 -1.98
C LEU A 78 -6.35 0.44 -0.83
N ILE A 79 -6.19 0.91 0.40
CA ILE A 79 -6.13 0.05 1.58
C ILE A 79 -7.44 -0.76 1.72
N LYS A 80 -8.59 -0.09 1.62
CA LYS A 80 -9.92 -0.74 1.65
C LYS A 80 -10.06 -1.80 0.57
N ALA A 81 -9.64 -1.49 -0.65
CA ALA A 81 -9.70 -2.42 -1.77
C ALA A 81 -8.83 -3.67 -1.54
N ILE A 82 -7.63 -3.50 -0.97
CA ILE A 82 -6.74 -4.62 -0.61
C ILE A 82 -7.40 -5.46 0.48
N ILE A 83 -7.86 -4.89 1.58
CA ILE A 83 -8.52 -5.62 2.68
C ILE A 83 -9.73 -6.42 2.16
N LEU A 84 -10.56 -5.79 1.31
CA LEU A 84 -11.71 -6.45 0.73
C LEU A 84 -11.29 -7.62 -0.20
N ALA A 85 -10.20 -7.48 -0.94
CA ALA A 85 -9.67 -8.53 -1.81
C ALA A 85 -9.07 -9.70 -1.02
N GLU A 86 -8.37 -9.42 0.09
CA GLU A 86 -7.63 -10.39 0.89
C GLU A 86 -8.53 -11.20 1.82
N SER A 87 -9.32 -10.54 2.65
CA SER A 87 -10.07 -11.19 3.73
C SER A 87 -11.58 -10.93 3.72
N ARG A 88 -12.07 -9.97 2.92
CA ARG A 88 -13.43 -9.44 3.03
C ARG A 88 -13.73 -8.92 4.45
N TYR A 89 -12.76 -8.23 5.03
CA TYR A 89 -12.82 -7.68 6.39
C TYR A 89 -12.97 -8.74 7.49
N ASP A 90 -12.47 -9.95 7.28
CA ASP A 90 -12.38 -10.97 8.32
C ASP A 90 -10.98 -10.91 8.97
N HIS A 91 -10.91 -10.36 10.20
CA HIS A 91 -9.65 -10.24 10.93
C HIS A 91 -9.10 -11.58 11.42
N MET A 92 -9.96 -12.60 11.51
CA MET A 92 -9.56 -13.97 11.90
C MET A 92 -9.22 -14.86 10.70
N ALA A 93 -9.27 -14.33 9.48
CA ALA A 93 -9.00 -15.10 8.27
C ALA A 93 -7.59 -15.70 8.28
N VAL A 94 -7.50 -17.01 8.03
CA VAL A 94 -6.22 -17.73 7.85
C VAL A 94 -6.26 -18.47 6.52
N SER A 95 -5.32 -18.17 5.63
CA SER A 95 -5.23 -18.87 4.35
C SER A 95 -4.58 -20.24 4.49
N LYS A 96 -4.76 -21.11 3.45
CA LYS A 96 -4.07 -22.41 3.38
C LYS A 96 -2.55 -22.32 3.43
N ARG A 97 -1.96 -21.15 3.14
CA ARG A 97 -0.51 -20.90 3.19
C ARG A 97 -0.07 -20.24 4.49
N GLY A 98 -0.98 -20.02 5.44
CA GLY A 98 -0.68 -19.37 6.72
C GLY A 98 -0.64 -17.85 6.68
N ALA A 99 -1.18 -17.20 5.64
CA ALA A 99 -1.39 -15.76 5.67
C ALA A 99 -2.56 -15.43 6.60
N ILE A 100 -2.45 -14.35 7.38
CA ILE A 100 -3.32 -14.06 8.53
C ILE A 100 -3.93 -12.66 8.43
N GLY A 101 -5.19 -12.57 8.85
CA GLY A 101 -5.89 -11.33 9.18
C GLY A 101 -6.40 -10.53 7.99
N LEU A 102 -6.74 -9.26 8.26
CA LEU A 102 -7.41 -8.36 7.33
C LEU A 102 -6.67 -8.19 6.01
N MET A 103 -5.35 -8.04 6.06
CA MET A 103 -4.49 -7.83 4.91
C MET A 103 -3.69 -9.08 4.51
N GLN A 104 -4.02 -10.25 5.08
CA GLN A 104 -3.44 -11.56 4.75
C GLN A 104 -1.91 -11.57 4.71
N LEU A 105 -1.29 -11.15 5.81
CA LEU A 105 0.15 -11.13 5.93
C LEU A 105 0.70 -12.51 6.30
N MET A 106 1.81 -12.87 5.69
CA MET A 106 2.61 -14.01 6.18
C MET A 106 3.29 -13.62 7.48
N PRO A 107 3.34 -14.49 8.51
CA PRO A 107 4.02 -14.22 9.79
C PRO A 107 5.43 -13.69 9.59
N SER A 108 6.24 -14.33 8.74
CA SER A 108 7.60 -13.88 8.45
C SER A 108 7.69 -12.48 7.83
N THR A 109 6.63 -12.04 7.13
CA THR A 109 6.57 -10.67 6.59
C THR A 109 6.27 -9.68 7.71
N ALA A 110 5.34 -10.01 8.60
CA ALA A 110 5.00 -9.17 9.75
C ALA A 110 6.20 -9.01 10.70
N ASP A 111 6.87 -10.11 11.03
CA ASP A 111 8.08 -10.13 11.87
C ASP A 111 9.17 -9.21 11.26
N ALA A 112 9.43 -9.32 9.95
CA ALA A 112 10.41 -8.49 9.26
C ALA A 112 10.04 -6.99 9.25
N LEU A 113 8.77 -6.67 9.44
CA LEU A 113 8.24 -5.31 9.55
C LEU A 113 8.16 -4.80 11.01
N GLY A 114 8.45 -5.68 11.99
CA GLY A 114 8.42 -5.34 13.41
C GLY A 114 7.03 -5.41 14.06
N PHE A 115 6.14 -6.28 13.56
CA PHE A 115 4.81 -6.50 14.11
C PHE A 115 4.67 -7.96 14.59
N GLU A 116 4.31 -8.14 15.86
CA GLU A 116 4.25 -9.45 16.50
C GLU A 116 2.86 -10.09 16.41
N ASP A 117 1.81 -9.36 16.83
CA ASP A 117 0.42 -9.87 16.81
C ASP A 117 -0.33 -9.45 15.56
N ILE A 118 -0.33 -10.33 14.56
CA ILE A 118 -1.00 -10.06 13.27
C ILE A 118 -2.47 -10.50 13.24
N PHE A 119 -3.03 -11.04 14.33
CA PHE A 119 -4.47 -11.17 14.49
C PHE A 119 -5.11 -9.88 15.00
N ASP A 120 -4.34 -9.04 15.69
CA ASP A 120 -4.80 -7.71 16.09
C ASP A 120 -5.03 -6.84 14.84
N PRO A 121 -6.23 -6.24 14.67
CA PRO A 121 -6.54 -5.43 13.49
C PRO A 121 -5.61 -4.23 13.30
N VAL A 122 -5.19 -3.57 14.39
CA VAL A 122 -4.31 -2.39 14.32
C VAL A 122 -2.93 -2.81 13.81
N HIS A 123 -2.38 -3.90 14.35
CA HIS A 123 -1.08 -4.43 13.93
C HIS A 123 -1.15 -4.94 12.48
N ASN A 124 -2.19 -5.68 12.12
CA ASN A 124 -2.35 -6.24 10.79
C ASN A 124 -2.46 -5.16 9.70
N ILE A 125 -3.32 -4.16 9.91
CA ILE A 125 -3.50 -3.05 8.95
C ILE A 125 -2.21 -2.25 8.84
N ASN A 126 -1.59 -1.84 9.95
CA ASN A 126 -0.34 -1.08 9.91
C ASN A 126 0.80 -1.84 9.22
N ALA A 127 0.95 -3.14 9.50
CA ALA A 127 1.96 -3.97 8.85
C ALA A 127 1.69 -4.11 7.34
N GLY A 128 0.44 -4.37 6.95
CA GLY A 128 0.04 -4.49 5.55
C GLY A 128 0.21 -3.20 4.76
N VAL A 129 -0.16 -2.06 5.36
CA VAL A 129 0.02 -0.74 4.73
C VAL A 129 1.50 -0.36 4.64
N LYS A 130 2.28 -0.65 5.67
CA LYS A 130 3.75 -0.49 5.61
C LYS A 130 4.36 -1.34 4.49
N TYR A 131 3.89 -2.58 4.33
CA TYR A 131 4.40 -3.48 3.30
C TYR A 131 4.06 -3.00 1.89
N ILE A 132 2.79 -2.65 1.62
CA ILE A 132 2.43 -2.11 0.28
C ILE A 132 3.14 -0.79 -0.01
N LYS A 133 3.37 0.07 1.00
CA LYS A 133 4.16 1.30 0.84
C LYS A 133 5.58 0.99 0.37
N GLN A 134 6.28 0.04 1.02
CA GLN A 134 7.62 -0.39 0.61
C GLN A 134 7.65 -0.95 -0.82
N LEU A 135 6.59 -1.68 -1.21
CA LEU A 135 6.48 -2.20 -2.57
C LEU A 135 6.24 -1.09 -3.60
N LEU A 136 5.41 -0.10 -3.28
CA LEU A 136 5.20 1.07 -4.13
C LEU A 136 6.51 1.87 -4.32
N GLU A 137 7.28 2.04 -3.27
CA GLU A 137 8.61 2.67 -3.35
C GLU A 137 9.58 1.85 -4.19
N LEU A 138 9.61 0.53 -4.00
CA LEU A 138 10.47 -0.39 -4.77
C LEU A 138 10.17 -0.37 -6.27
N TYR A 139 8.91 -0.17 -6.65
CA TYR A 139 8.46 -0.15 -8.05
C TYR A 139 8.12 1.26 -8.55
N GLU A 140 8.71 2.30 -7.94
CA GLU A 140 8.61 3.69 -8.41
C GLU A 140 7.16 4.15 -8.60
N GLY A 141 6.26 3.62 -7.74
CA GLY A 141 4.84 3.94 -7.77
C GLY A 141 3.99 3.11 -8.73
N ASP A 142 4.55 2.14 -9.43
CA ASP A 142 3.76 1.21 -10.24
C ASP A 142 2.89 0.32 -9.34
N VAL A 143 1.61 0.67 -9.26
CA VAL A 143 0.63 -0.03 -8.41
C VAL A 143 0.40 -1.47 -8.86
N GLU A 144 0.43 -1.76 -10.16
CA GLU A 144 0.25 -3.13 -10.67
C GLU A 144 1.40 -4.03 -10.23
N LEU A 145 2.64 -3.56 -10.37
CA LEU A 145 3.81 -4.30 -9.93
C LEU A 145 3.84 -4.45 -8.40
N ALA A 146 3.47 -3.41 -7.66
CA ALA A 146 3.36 -3.46 -6.20
C ALA A 146 2.32 -4.50 -5.75
N LEU A 147 1.13 -4.51 -6.34
CA LEU A 147 0.10 -5.51 -6.08
C LEU A 147 0.52 -6.93 -6.50
N ALA A 148 1.22 -7.06 -7.64
CA ALA A 148 1.79 -8.34 -8.06
C ALA A 148 2.79 -8.87 -7.03
N ALA A 149 3.64 -8.00 -6.51
CA ALA A 149 4.63 -8.35 -5.50
C ALA A 149 4.00 -8.65 -4.14
N TYR A 150 2.96 -7.92 -3.77
CA TYR A 150 2.19 -8.18 -2.56
C TYR A 150 1.62 -9.60 -2.57
N ASN A 151 0.97 -9.99 -3.67
CA ASN A 151 0.32 -11.30 -3.81
C ASN A 151 1.28 -12.46 -4.10
N ALA A 152 2.22 -12.28 -5.03
CA ALA A 152 3.12 -13.35 -5.50
C ALA A 152 4.49 -13.34 -4.83
N GLY A 153 4.85 -12.25 -4.15
CA GLY A 153 6.17 -11.98 -3.59
C GLY A 153 7.12 -11.28 -4.56
N ARG A 154 7.88 -10.31 -4.04
CA ARG A 154 8.86 -9.50 -4.82
C ARG A 154 9.87 -10.33 -5.61
N ASN A 155 10.27 -11.50 -5.11
CA ASN A 155 11.20 -12.36 -5.82
C ASN A 155 10.64 -12.92 -7.13
N LYS A 156 9.33 -13.14 -7.20
CA LYS A 156 8.67 -13.59 -8.44
C LYS A 156 8.57 -12.46 -9.45
N VAL A 157 8.20 -11.25 -9.02
CA VAL A 157 8.18 -10.07 -9.90
C VAL A 157 9.57 -9.81 -10.47
N ARG A 158 10.62 -9.86 -9.64
CA ARG A 158 12.01 -9.74 -10.09
C ARG A 158 12.41 -10.83 -11.09
N LYS A 159 12.07 -12.11 -10.80
CA LYS A 159 12.37 -13.25 -11.69
C LYS A 159 11.74 -13.07 -13.07
N TYR A 160 10.49 -12.62 -13.12
CA TYR A 160 9.77 -12.45 -14.39
C TYR A 160 9.96 -11.06 -15.01
N LYS A 161 10.72 -10.17 -14.36
CA LYS A 161 10.94 -8.77 -14.79
C LYS A 161 9.61 -8.05 -15.06
N GLY A 162 8.59 -8.33 -14.24
CA GLY A 162 7.24 -7.81 -14.41
C GLY A 162 6.21 -8.70 -13.70
N ILE A 163 4.94 -8.53 -14.05
CA ILE A 163 3.83 -9.31 -13.46
C ILE A 163 4.02 -10.78 -13.82
N PRO A 164 4.13 -11.69 -12.80
CA PRO A 164 4.26 -13.12 -13.05
C PRO A 164 3.06 -13.67 -13.84
N PRO A 165 3.23 -14.66 -14.74
CA PRO A 165 2.15 -15.19 -15.56
C PRO A 165 1.17 -16.09 -14.78
N TYR A 166 1.03 -15.84 -13.48
CA TYR A 166 0.13 -16.59 -12.61
C TYR A 166 -1.29 -16.06 -12.73
N LYS A 167 -2.23 -16.93 -13.11
CA LYS A 167 -3.67 -16.58 -13.20
C LYS A 167 -4.18 -15.95 -11.89
N ALA A 168 -3.78 -16.53 -10.74
CA ALA A 168 -4.19 -16.03 -9.43
C ALA A 168 -3.74 -14.57 -9.20
N THR A 169 -2.48 -14.24 -9.51
CA THR A 169 -1.93 -12.89 -9.34
C THR A 169 -2.61 -11.89 -10.26
N LYS A 170 -2.81 -12.23 -11.53
CA LYS A 170 -3.53 -11.37 -12.49
C LYS A 170 -4.98 -11.13 -12.05
N THR A 171 -5.67 -12.17 -11.57
CA THR A 171 -7.03 -12.05 -11.03
C THR A 171 -7.06 -11.19 -9.77
N TYR A 172 -6.05 -11.32 -8.90
CA TYR A 172 -5.93 -10.50 -7.70
C TYR A 172 -5.80 -9.01 -8.02
N ILE A 173 -4.87 -8.65 -8.91
CA ILE A 173 -4.67 -7.26 -9.36
C ILE A 173 -5.99 -6.68 -9.90
N LYS A 174 -6.62 -7.40 -10.84
CA LYS A 174 -7.90 -6.97 -11.41
C LYS A 174 -8.95 -6.74 -10.33
N LYS A 175 -9.07 -7.67 -9.36
CA LYS A 175 -10.03 -7.59 -8.26
C LYS A 175 -9.79 -6.37 -7.36
N VAL A 176 -8.52 -6.07 -7.01
CA VAL A 176 -8.19 -4.88 -6.20
C VAL A 176 -8.59 -3.60 -6.95
N PHE A 177 -8.30 -3.48 -8.24
CA PHE A 177 -8.71 -2.30 -9.01
C PHE A 177 -10.23 -2.20 -9.19
N GLU A 178 -10.94 -3.30 -9.36
CA GLU A 178 -12.41 -3.31 -9.39
C GLU A 178 -13.00 -2.75 -8.09
N TYR A 179 -12.47 -3.17 -6.93
CA TYR A 179 -12.89 -2.65 -5.64
C TYR A 179 -12.49 -1.19 -5.44
N TYR A 180 -11.26 -0.82 -5.81
CA TYR A 180 -10.80 0.55 -5.74
C TYR A 180 -11.73 1.51 -6.51
N TRP A 181 -12.03 1.20 -7.75
CA TRP A 181 -12.90 2.05 -8.58
C TRP A 181 -14.36 2.02 -8.11
N SER A 182 -14.83 0.91 -7.56
CA SER A 182 -16.16 0.86 -6.94
C SER A 182 -16.29 1.83 -5.77
N TYR A 183 -15.29 1.89 -4.90
CA TYR A 183 -15.25 2.85 -3.80
C TYR A 183 -15.16 4.29 -4.29
N GLN A 184 -14.32 4.56 -5.29
CA GLN A 184 -14.16 5.90 -5.85
C GLN A 184 -15.44 6.42 -6.51
N LEU A 185 -16.16 5.58 -7.21
CA LEU A 185 -17.42 5.96 -7.85
C LEU A 185 -18.53 6.21 -6.82
N ALA A 186 -18.56 5.43 -5.76
CA ALA A 186 -19.52 5.60 -4.69
C ALA A 186 -19.34 6.88 -3.87
N SER A 187 -18.10 7.34 -3.71
CA SER A 187 -17.80 8.59 -3.01
C SER A 187 -18.14 9.85 -3.83
N GLN A 188 -18.46 9.69 -5.13
CA GLN A 188 -18.83 10.78 -6.06
C GLN A 188 -20.36 10.86 -6.28
N ALA A 189 -21.12 9.91 -5.76
CA ALA A 189 -22.60 9.84 -5.90
C ALA A 189 -23.30 10.50 -4.72
#